data_24eff7b7e95f4c42b2e78f1b63b31a10
#
_entry.id   24eff7b7e95f4c42b2e78f1b63b31a10
#
_cell.length_a   1.000
_cell.length_b   1.000
_cell.length_c   1.000
_cell.angle_alpha   90.00
_cell.angle_beta   90.00
_cell.angle_gamma   90.00
#
_symmetry.space_group_name_H-M   'P 1'
#
loop_
_entity.id
_entity.type
_entity.pdbx_description
1 polymer ?
#
loop_
_entity_poly.entity_id
_entity_poly.type
_entity_poly.pdbx_seq_one_letter_code
_entity_poly.pdbx_strand_id
1 'polypeptide(L)'
;MQKKRILFFDCFSGISGDMTLGALLDLGLDRQVFLQELEKLHVDGYKISFNKAVKNGITGNYVKVHLEHEVREGYEIHEHQHHPQEHHHEHRNLMDINRIIEESGITSGAKDLSKRIFLRVAKAEAKVHNRKLEEVHFHEVGAVDSIVDIVGTAILIDMLRPDMVCASIIQDGSGFIHCQHGKLAVPVPAVSEIFAASDAITRQIDINTELVTPTGAAIIAELASSYGNMPEMNVQKIGWGAGTKDLEIPNLLKVSLGEIVNVDGRFQDKDDQVLVLETNLDDCTGEFLGYVMERLFEQGALDVFFTPIYMKKNRPAYRMTAICVPEDMKKIEEIIFLHTTTIGLRKRLESRTVLPRAKEVIPTRYGELEVKKVTAGAEERIYPEYESAKKLAMQQGVPLKEIYQCIYEAE
;
A
#
# COMPACT_ATOMS: atom_id res chain seq x y z
N MET A 1 18.65 10.22 -11.94
CA MET A 1 17.67 9.61 -11.05
C MET A 1 16.28 9.80 -11.63
N GLN A 2 15.55 8.74 -11.86
CA GLN A 2 14.20 8.83 -12.41
C GLN A 2 13.24 9.26 -11.29
N LYS A 3 12.59 10.41 -11.46
CA LYS A 3 11.61 10.91 -10.49
C LYS A 3 10.37 10.04 -10.58
N LYS A 4 9.96 9.42 -9.46
CA LYS A 4 8.74 8.59 -9.40
C LYS A 4 7.53 9.48 -9.17
N ARG A 5 6.54 9.39 -10.06
CA ARG A 5 5.24 10.06 -9.92
C ARG A 5 4.37 9.30 -8.94
N ILE A 6 3.81 10.02 -7.98
CA ILE A 6 2.96 9.43 -6.94
C ILE A 6 1.60 10.11 -6.92
N LEU A 7 0.55 9.30 -6.71
CA LEU A 7 -0.76 9.73 -6.28
C LEU A 7 -0.96 9.39 -4.81
N PHE A 8 -1.35 10.36 -4.01
CA PHE A 8 -1.74 10.15 -2.62
C PHE A 8 -3.22 10.47 -2.43
N PHE A 9 -4.01 9.46 -2.05
CA PHE A 9 -5.42 9.57 -1.72
C PHE A 9 -5.59 9.85 -0.23
N ASP A 10 -6.10 11.01 0.13
CA ASP A 10 -6.37 11.41 1.50
C ASP A 10 -7.87 11.19 1.81
N CYS A 11 -8.16 10.02 2.36
CA CYS A 11 -9.52 9.51 2.61
C CYS A 11 -10.05 9.93 4.00
N PHE A 12 -9.78 11.19 4.42
CA PHE A 12 -10.17 11.72 5.74
C PHE A 12 -11.69 11.80 5.94
N SER A 13 -12.47 11.77 4.87
CA SER A 13 -13.94 11.74 4.87
C SER A 13 -14.48 10.59 4.01
N GLY A 14 -13.78 9.46 4.02
CA GLY A 14 -14.13 8.29 3.23
C GLY A 14 -13.73 8.38 1.76
N ILE A 15 -14.36 7.54 0.95
CA ILE A 15 -14.15 7.44 -0.49
C ILE A 15 -15.36 6.79 -1.16
N SER A 16 -15.79 7.34 -2.30
CA SER A 16 -16.79 6.77 -3.19
C SER A 16 -16.35 6.89 -4.65
N GLY A 17 -17.07 6.28 -5.57
CA GLY A 17 -16.74 6.32 -6.98
C GLY A 17 -16.82 7.73 -7.56
N ASP A 18 -17.91 8.43 -7.32
CA ASP A 18 -18.16 9.81 -7.75
C ASP A 18 -17.12 10.80 -7.17
N MET A 19 -16.76 10.66 -5.90
CA MET A 19 -15.68 11.44 -5.26
C MET A 19 -14.34 11.16 -5.94
N THR A 20 -14.06 9.90 -6.29
CA THR A 20 -12.82 9.52 -6.96
C THR A 20 -12.74 10.14 -8.36
N LEU A 21 -13.80 10.04 -9.16
CA LEU A 21 -13.86 10.69 -10.47
C LEU A 21 -13.67 12.21 -10.35
N GLY A 22 -14.38 12.83 -9.39
CA GLY A 22 -14.28 14.26 -9.12
C GLY A 22 -12.86 14.71 -8.80
N ALA A 23 -12.19 14.01 -7.88
CA ALA A 23 -10.83 14.33 -7.44
C ALA A 23 -9.79 14.13 -8.56
N LEU A 24 -9.86 13.03 -9.31
CA LEU A 24 -8.93 12.77 -10.40
C LEU A 24 -9.08 13.77 -11.56
N LEU A 25 -10.30 14.15 -11.91
CA LEU A 25 -10.56 15.18 -12.92
C LEU A 25 -10.11 16.58 -12.46
N ASP A 26 -10.19 16.87 -11.16
CA ASP A 26 -9.75 18.16 -10.60
C ASP A 26 -8.21 18.32 -10.62
N LEU A 27 -7.45 17.25 -10.82
CA LEU A 27 -6.00 17.31 -11.11
C LEU A 27 -5.69 17.98 -12.46
N GLY A 28 -6.71 18.33 -13.24
CA GLY A 28 -6.57 19.02 -14.52
C GLY A 28 -6.42 18.08 -15.71
N LEU A 29 -7.04 16.90 -15.65
CA LEU A 29 -7.24 16.06 -16.81
C LEU A 29 -8.32 16.64 -17.73
N ASP A 30 -8.15 16.46 -19.04
CA ASP A 30 -9.11 16.95 -20.03
C ASP A 30 -10.41 16.12 -19.96
N ARG A 31 -11.52 16.80 -19.63
CA ARG A 31 -12.84 16.18 -19.53
C ARG A 31 -13.34 15.67 -20.87
N GLN A 32 -13.04 16.33 -21.99
CA GLN A 32 -13.48 15.89 -23.29
C GLN A 32 -12.78 14.60 -23.69
N VAL A 33 -11.47 14.50 -23.45
CA VAL A 33 -10.70 13.28 -23.67
C VAL A 33 -11.23 12.14 -22.78
N PHE A 34 -11.49 12.43 -21.51
CA PHE A 34 -12.10 11.45 -20.60
C PHE A 34 -13.44 10.92 -21.11
N LEU A 35 -14.35 11.82 -21.53
CA LEU A 35 -15.67 11.43 -22.07
C LEU A 35 -15.55 10.61 -23.34
N GLN A 36 -14.65 10.99 -24.26
CA GLN A 36 -14.38 10.24 -25.49
C GLN A 36 -13.84 8.83 -25.20
N GLU A 37 -12.98 8.69 -24.19
CA GLU A 37 -12.52 7.36 -23.76
C GLU A 37 -13.64 6.54 -23.13
N LEU A 38 -14.50 7.18 -22.32
CA LEU A 38 -15.61 6.51 -21.66
C LEU A 38 -16.70 6.08 -22.65
N GLU A 39 -16.97 6.87 -23.69
CA GLU A 39 -17.92 6.52 -24.78
C GLU A 39 -17.56 5.21 -25.48
N LYS A 40 -16.26 4.84 -25.53
CA LYS A 40 -15.79 3.58 -26.11
C LYS A 40 -16.27 2.34 -25.32
N LEU A 41 -16.84 2.54 -24.14
CA LEU A 41 -17.44 1.45 -23.35
C LEU A 41 -18.76 0.95 -23.96
N HIS A 42 -19.42 1.77 -24.81
CA HIS A 42 -20.70 1.46 -25.45
C HIS A 42 -21.81 1.03 -24.48
N VAL A 43 -21.88 1.72 -23.34
CA VAL A 43 -22.97 1.58 -22.36
C VAL A 43 -23.87 2.79 -22.48
N ASP A 44 -25.15 2.54 -22.71
CA ASP A 44 -26.18 3.57 -22.84
C ASP A 44 -26.98 3.75 -21.55
N GLY A 45 -27.86 4.75 -21.54
CA GLY A 45 -28.86 4.95 -20.48
C GLY A 45 -28.36 5.80 -19.32
N TYR A 46 -27.29 6.56 -19.49
CA TYR A 46 -26.80 7.49 -18.47
C TYR A 46 -26.34 8.84 -19.05
N LYS A 47 -26.26 9.83 -18.17
CA LYS A 47 -25.63 11.14 -18.42
C LYS A 47 -24.72 11.51 -17.26
N ILE A 48 -23.58 12.13 -17.55
CA ILE A 48 -22.66 12.62 -16.51
C ILE A 48 -22.77 14.13 -16.41
N SER A 49 -22.97 14.63 -15.21
CA SER A 49 -22.89 16.06 -14.90
C SER A 49 -21.62 16.37 -14.11
N PHE A 50 -21.02 17.51 -14.43
CA PHE A 50 -19.80 18.01 -13.78
C PHE A 50 -20.13 19.39 -13.20
N ASN A 51 -20.18 19.47 -11.88
CA ASN A 51 -20.48 20.69 -11.15
C ASN A 51 -19.37 21.00 -10.15
N LYS A 52 -19.39 22.18 -9.58
CA LYS A 52 -18.61 22.49 -8.39
C LYS A 52 -19.53 22.46 -7.19
N ALA A 53 -19.08 21.84 -6.10
CA ALA A 53 -19.78 21.86 -4.82
C ALA A 53 -18.85 22.44 -3.74
N VAL A 54 -19.44 23.17 -2.79
CA VAL A 54 -18.71 23.73 -1.65
C VAL A 54 -19.08 22.92 -0.42
N LYS A 55 -18.10 22.30 0.22
CA LYS A 55 -18.25 21.55 1.46
C LYS A 55 -17.40 22.20 2.55
N ASN A 56 -18.01 22.74 3.58
CA ASN A 56 -17.34 23.44 4.68
C ASN A 56 -16.33 24.50 4.19
N GLY A 57 -16.70 25.27 3.15
CA GLY A 57 -15.85 26.32 2.58
C GLY A 57 -14.80 25.86 1.56
N ILE A 58 -14.64 24.55 1.33
CA ILE A 58 -13.74 23.98 0.33
C ILE A 58 -14.52 23.63 -0.92
N THR A 59 -14.03 24.09 -2.08
CA THR A 59 -14.66 23.78 -3.38
C THR A 59 -14.04 22.53 -3.98
N GLY A 60 -14.88 21.55 -4.33
CA GLY A 60 -14.49 20.33 -5.04
C GLY A 60 -15.27 20.11 -6.33
N ASN A 61 -14.79 19.24 -7.20
CA ASN A 61 -15.54 18.73 -8.34
C ASN A 61 -16.61 17.76 -7.83
N TYR A 62 -17.84 18.01 -8.21
CA TYR A 62 -18.97 17.13 -7.98
C TYR A 62 -19.35 16.48 -9.31
N VAL A 63 -19.05 15.19 -9.43
CA VAL A 63 -19.39 14.39 -10.62
C VAL A 63 -20.59 13.52 -10.26
N LYS A 64 -21.60 13.53 -11.08
CA LYS A 64 -22.78 12.69 -10.85
C LYS A 64 -23.19 11.99 -12.13
N VAL A 65 -23.35 10.69 -12.03
CA VAL A 65 -23.94 9.84 -13.07
C VAL A 65 -25.46 9.82 -12.84
N HIS A 66 -26.22 10.23 -13.84
CA HIS A 66 -27.67 10.23 -13.83
C HIS A 66 -28.15 9.12 -14.72
N LEU A 67 -29.06 8.27 -14.25
CA LEU A 67 -29.69 7.24 -15.06
C LEU A 67 -30.86 7.87 -15.83
N GLU A 68 -31.05 7.53 -17.11
CA GLU A 68 -32.09 8.14 -17.95
C GLU A 68 -33.51 7.90 -17.44
N HIS A 69 -33.75 6.85 -16.67
CA HIS A 69 -35.04 6.60 -16.03
C HIS A 69 -35.36 7.62 -14.94
N GLU A 70 -34.37 8.08 -14.19
CA GLU A 70 -34.53 9.10 -13.15
C GLU A 70 -34.82 10.50 -13.75
N VAL A 71 -34.33 10.75 -14.97
CA VAL A 71 -34.51 12.05 -15.64
C VAL A 71 -35.93 12.21 -16.22
N ARG A 72 -36.64 11.11 -16.52
CA ARG A 72 -38.01 11.15 -17.08
C ARG A 72 -39.07 11.42 -16.03
N GLU A 73 -38.83 11.18 -14.75
CA GLU A 73 -39.72 11.50 -13.64
C GLU A 73 -39.41 12.89 -13.06
N GLY A 74 -39.34 13.92 -13.94
CA GLY A 74 -38.99 15.27 -13.58
C GLY A 74 -39.91 15.89 -12.55
N TYR A 75 -39.31 16.45 -11.50
CA TYR A 75 -39.81 17.51 -10.63
C TYR A 75 -41.35 17.55 -10.36
N GLU A 76 -41.83 16.60 -9.57
CA GLU A 76 -43.02 16.83 -8.74
C GLU A 76 -42.75 16.27 -7.34
N ILE A 77 -42.63 17.22 -6.41
CA ILE A 77 -42.62 16.91 -4.97
C ILE A 77 -44.06 16.50 -4.62
N HIS A 78 -44.29 15.21 -4.48
CA HIS A 78 -45.50 14.70 -3.80
C HIS A 78 -45.08 13.67 -2.75
N GLU A 79 -45.53 14.02 -1.52
CA GLU A 79 -45.50 13.14 -0.35
C GLU A 79 -46.28 11.84 -0.59
N HIS A 80 -45.66 10.75 -0.22
CA HIS A 80 -46.23 9.47 0.24
C HIS A 80 -47.39 8.81 -0.48
N GLN A 81 -47.09 7.72 -1.19
CA GLN A 81 -47.82 6.47 -0.99
C GLN A 81 -46.95 5.30 -1.53
N HIS A 82 -46.63 4.36 -0.65
CA HIS A 82 -45.95 3.11 -1.01
C HIS A 82 -46.85 2.25 -1.92
N HIS A 83 -46.50 2.18 -3.19
CA HIS A 83 -46.82 1.02 -4.02
C HIS A 83 -45.52 0.35 -4.45
N PRO A 84 -45.40 -0.99 -4.30
CA PRO A 84 -44.23 -1.71 -4.80
C PRO A 84 -44.36 -1.81 -6.33
N GLN A 85 -43.76 -0.88 -7.05
CA GLN A 85 -43.46 -1.08 -8.46
C GLN A 85 -42.14 -1.85 -8.54
N GLU A 86 -42.19 -3.05 -9.13
CA GLU A 86 -41.02 -3.83 -9.50
C GLU A 86 -40.24 -3.02 -10.56
N HIS A 87 -39.23 -2.29 -10.11
CA HIS A 87 -38.25 -1.71 -10.99
C HIS A 87 -37.35 -2.85 -11.50
N HIS A 88 -37.48 -3.20 -12.77
CA HIS A 88 -36.55 -4.08 -13.47
C HIS A 88 -35.16 -3.39 -13.59
N HIS A 89 -34.37 -3.42 -12.52
CA HIS A 89 -32.96 -3.20 -12.65
C HIS A 89 -32.36 -4.42 -13.35
N GLU A 90 -31.71 -4.22 -14.50
CA GLU A 90 -30.93 -5.26 -15.13
C GLU A 90 -29.81 -5.68 -14.18
N HIS A 91 -30.02 -6.80 -13.49
CA HIS A 91 -29.01 -7.39 -12.59
C HIS A 91 -27.89 -8.00 -13.43
N ARG A 92 -26.82 -7.24 -13.65
CA ARG A 92 -25.63 -7.73 -14.33
C ARG A 92 -24.77 -8.55 -13.36
N ASN A 93 -24.23 -9.65 -13.85
CA ASN A 93 -23.23 -10.44 -13.14
C ASN A 93 -21.81 -10.05 -13.57
N LEU A 94 -20.79 -10.60 -12.91
CA LEU A 94 -19.41 -10.32 -13.23
C LEU A 94 -19.02 -10.68 -14.68
N MET A 95 -19.63 -11.71 -15.25
CA MET A 95 -19.34 -12.14 -16.63
C MET A 95 -19.88 -11.12 -17.66
N ASP A 96 -21.08 -10.56 -17.39
CA ASP A 96 -21.67 -9.53 -18.25
C ASP A 96 -20.82 -8.26 -18.23
N ILE A 97 -20.37 -7.82 -17.05
CA ILE A 97 -19.49 -6.66 -16.92
C ILE A 97 -18.15 -6.89 -17.60
N ASN A 98 -17.54 -8.05 -17.39
CA ASN A 98 -16.27 -8.40 -18.04
C ASN A 98 -16.39 -8.43 -19.57
N ARG A 99 -17.53 -8.88 -20.10
CA ARG A 99 -17.80 -8.85 -21.54
C ARG A 99 -17.89 -7.42 -22.07
N ILE A 100 -18.65 -6.54 -21.39
CA ILE A 100 -18.76 -5.11 -21.75
C ILE A 100 -17.37 -4.46 -21.79
N ILE A 101 -16.54 -4.70 -20.75
CA ILE A 101 -15.18 -4.16 -20.68
C ILE A 101 -14.32 -4.72 -21.80
N GLU A 102 -14.37 -6.03 -22.08
CA GLU A 102 -13.54 -6.69 -23.09
C GLU A 102 -13.88 -6.23 -24.51
N GLU A 103 -15.16 -6.13 -24.83
CA GLU A 103 -15.63 -5.70 -26.14
C GLU A 103 -15.47 -4.18 -26.37
N SER A 104 -15.18 -3.40 -25.31
CA SER A 104 -15.00 -1.95 -25.40
C SER A 104 -13.72 -1.57 -26.16
N GLY A 105 -13.67 -0.32 -26.61
CA GLY A 105 -12.48 0.27 -27.25
C GLY A 105 -11.53 0.99 -26.31
N ILE A 106 -11.66 0.86 -24.96
CA ILE A 106 -10.77 1.50 -23.99
C ILE A 106 -9.38 0.82 -23.99
N THR A 107 -8.40 1.47 -23.38
CA THR A 107 -7.02 0.94 -23.32
C THR A 107 -6.94 -0.38 -22.54
N SER A 108 -5.93 -1.21 -22.85
CA SER A 108 -5.70 -2.46 -22.12
C SER A 108 -5.47 -2.22 -20.62
N GLY A 109 -4.73 -1.16 -20.27
CA GLY A 109 -4.51 -0.78 -18.85
C GLY A 109 -5.81 -0.49 -18.11
N ALA A 110 -6.71 0.29 -18.73
CA ALA A 110 -8.01 0.59 -18.16
C ALA A 110 -8.89 -0.67 -18.07
N LYS A 111 -8.88 -1.57 -19.09
CA LYS A 111 -9.60 -2.85 -19.05
C LYS A 111 -9.15 -3.72 -17.87
N ASP A 112 -7.85 -3.93 -17.74
CA ASP A 112 -7.27 -4.79 -16.72
C ASP A 112 -7.55 -4.25 -15.31
N LEU A 113 -7.40 -2.95 -15.10
CA LEU A 113 -7.69 -2.31 -13.82
C LEU A 113 -9.18 -2.42 -13.46
N SER A 114 -10.06 -2.11 -14.41
CA SER A 114 -11.52 -2.22 -14.20
C SER A 114 -11.92 -3.63 -13.78
N LYS A 115 -11.45 -4.65 -14.47
CA LYS A 115 -11.75 -6.05 -14.16
C LYS A 115 -11.27 -6.45 -12.76
N ARG A 116 -10.08 -5.99 -12.34
CA ARG A 116 -9.56 -6.27 -11.00
C ARG A 116 -10.41 -5.62 -9.92
N ILE A 117 -10.85 -4.36 -10.13
CA ILE A 117 -11.74 -3.68 -9.18
C ILE A 117 -13.08 -4.41 -9.07
N PHE A 118 -13.72 -4.76 -10.18
CA PHE A 118 -14.98 -5.51 -10.18
C PHE A 118 -14.83 -6.89 -9.52
N LEU A 119 -13.72 -7.57 -9.74
CA LEU A 119 -13.45 -8.86 -9.09
C LEU A 119 -13.37 -8.74 -7.56
N ARG A 120 -12.83 -7.64 -7.02
CA ARG A 120 -12.85 -7.40 -5.56
C ARG A 120 -14.26 -7.26 -5.03
N VAL A 121 -15.09 -6.48 -5.70
CA VAL A 121 -16.50 -6.33 -5.33
C VAL A 121 -17.23 -7.67 -5.40
N ALA A 122 -17.08 -8.39 -6.52
CA ALA A 122 -17.75 -9.68 -6.71
C ALA A 122 -17.36 -10.71 -5.63
N LYS A 123 -16.08 -10.77 -5.24
CA LYS A 123 -15.61 -11.65 -4.16
C LYS A 123 -16.23 -11.27 -2.81
N ALA A 124 -16.33 -9.98 -2.51
CA ALA A 124 -16.95 -9.50 -1.27
C ALA A 124 -18.44 -9.84 -1.23
N GLU A 125 -19.19 -9.55 -2.29
CA GLU A 125 -20.60 -9.89 -2.43
C GLU A 125 -20.84 -11.41 -2.34
N ALA A 126 -20.02 -12.22 -3.01
CA ALA A 126 -20.07 -13.68 -2.94
C ALA A 126 -19.96 -14.16 -1.49
N LYS A 127 -19.04 -13.58 -0.72
CA LYS A 127 -18.81 -13.94 0.68
C LYS A 127 -19.95 -13.47 1.58
N VAL A 128 -20.42 -12.22 1.42
CA VAL A 128 -21.54 -11.66 2.18
C VAL A 128 -22.81 -12.48 1.98
N HIS A 129 -23.09 -12.88 0.75
CA HIS A 129 -24.30 -13.64 0.42
C HIS A 129 -24.13 -15.15 0.46
N ASN A 130 -22.95 -15.65 0.82
CA ASN A 130 -22.60 -17.07 0.85
C ASN A 130 -22.97 -17.78 -0.47
N ARG A 131 -22.60 -17.17 -1.61
CA ARG A 131 -22.83 -17.67 -2.96
C ARG A 131 -21.50 -17.93 -3.68
N LYS A 132 -21.56 -18.71 -4.77
CA LYS A 132 -20.41 -18.85 -5.65
C LYS A 132 -20.23 -17.57 -6.47
N LEU A 133 -19.00 -17.30 -6.88
CA LEU A 133 -18.65 -16.07 -7.61
C LEU A 133 -19.47 -15.91 -8.91
N GLU A 134 -19.75 -17.02 -9.57
CA GLU A 134 -20.51 -17.07 -10.83
C GLU A 134 -22.03 -16.79 -10.63
N GLU A 135 -22.51 -16.95 -9.40
CA GLU A 135 -23.92 -16.78 -9.02
C GLU A 135 -24.21 -15.39 -8.44
N VAL A 136 -23.16 -14.55 -8.30
CA VAL A 136 -23.31 -13.20 -7.75
C VAL A 136 -23.94 -12.29 -8.79
N HIS A 137 -25.07 -11.73 -8.43
CA HIS A 137 -25.65 -10.58 -9.11
C HIS A 137 -25.36 -9.32 -8.30
N PHE A 138 -24.82 -8.32 -8.93
CA PHE A 138 -24.59 -7.04 -8.26
C PHE A 138 -25.93 -6.34 -8.03
N HIS A 139 -26.28 -6.10 -6.77
CA HIS A 139 -27.51 -5.40 -6.39
C HIS A 139 -27.35 -3.88 -6.49
N GLU A 140 -26.18 -3.37 -6.12
CA GLU A 140 -25.87 -1.93 -6.13
C GLU A 140 -24.75 -1.61 -7.14
N VAL A 141 -23.68 -2.40 -7.18
CA VAL A 141 -22.48 -2.13 -8.02
C VAL A 141 -22.62 -2.59 -9.48
N GLY A 142 -23.66 -3.32 -9.84
CA GLY A 142 -23.98 -3.71 -11.23
C GLY A 142 -24.78 -2.66 -12.00
N ALA A 143 -25.23 -1.62 -11.34
CA ALA A 143 -25.90 -0.49 -11.97
C ALA A 143 -24.92 0.33 -12.83
N VAL A 144 -25.44 1.03 -13.80
CA VAL A 144 -24.64 1.76 -14.81
C VAL A 144 -23.76 2.83 -14.18
N ASP A 145 -24.21 3.48 -13.10
CA ASP A 145 -23.45 4.46 -12.34
C ASP A 145 -22.15 3.89 -11.79
N SER A 146 -22.21 2.72 -11.14
CA SER A 146 -21.02 2.04 -10.61
C SER A 146 -20.09 1.54 -11.71
N ILE A 147 -20.63 1.13 -12.88
CA ILE A 147 -19.81 0.77 -14.04
C ILE A 147 -19.05 2.00 -14.52
N VAL A 148 -19.71 3.14 -14.64
CA VAL A 148 -19.10 4.41 -15.05
C VAL A 148 -18.05 4.86 -14.03
N ASP A 149 -18.30 4.74 -12.73
CA ASP A 149 -17.39 5.13 -11.67
C ASP A 149 -16.09 4.29 -11.70
N ILE A 150 -16.23 2.97 -11.81
CA ILE A 150 -15.08 2.05 -11.81
C ILE A 150 -14.29 2.18 -13.11
N VAL A 151 -14.94 2.09 -14.26
CA VAL A 151 -14.25 2.16 -15.55
C VAL A 151 -13.71 3.57 -15.79
N GLY A 152 -14.46 4.61 -15.43
CA GLY A 152 -14.00 5.99 -15.49
C GLY A 152 -12.77 6.24 -14.62
N THR A 153 -12.75 5.71 -13.39
CA THR A 153 -11.55 5.76 -12.55
C THR A 153 -10.36 5.06 -13.21
N ALA A 154 -10.56 3.86 -13.77
CA ALA A 154 -9.50 3.12 -14.43
C ALA A 154 -8.95 3.87 -15.64
N ILE A 155 -9.79 4.52 -16.44
CA ILE A 155 -9.40 5.39 -17.56
C ILE A 155 -8.55 6.57 -17.05
N LEU A 156 -9.00 7.27 -16.00
CA LEU A 156 -8.28 8.42 -15.45
C LEU A 156 -6.92 8.02 -14.86
N ILE A 157 -6.82 6.88 -14.19
CA ILE A 157 -5.55 6.34 -13.69
C ILE A 157 -4.62 5.97 -14.86
N ASP A 158 -5.12 5.34 -15.92
CA ASP A 158 -4.33 5.03 -17.10
C ASP A 158 -3.83 6.28 -17.84
N MET A 159 -4.64 7.35 -17.86
CA MET A 159 -4.22 8.66 -18.39
C MET A 159 -3.15 9.32 -17.53
N LEU A 160 -3.23 9.20 -16.20
CA LEU A 160 -2.26 9.79 -15.26
C LEU A 160 -0.95 9.01 -15.21
N ARG A 161 -0.99 7.68 -15.34
CA ARG A 161 0.16 6.78 -15.27
C ARG A 161 1.06 7.06 -14.06
N PRO A 162 0.54 6.99 -12.83
CA PRO A 162 1.38 7.11 -11.66
C PRO A 162 2.29 5.89 -11.52
N ASP A 163 3.54 6.09 -11.07
CA ASP A 163 4.45 4.98 -10.73
C ASP A 163 4.05 4.31 -9.41
N MET A 164 3.37 5.06 -8.53
CA MET A 164 2.91 4.58 -7.23
C MET A 164 1.61 5.27 -6.81
N VAL A 165 0.73 4.51 -6.15
CA VAL A 165 -0.47 5.04 -5.49
C VAL A 165 -0.41 4.68 -4.01
N CYS A 166 -0.60 5.68 -3.15
CA CYS A 166 -0.68 5.51 -1.70
C CYS A 166 -1.98 6.12 -1.17
N ALA A 167 -2.42 5.69 -0.02
CA ALA A 167 -3.59 6.25 0.64
C ALA A 167 -3.31 6.59 2.11
N SER A 168 -4.06 7.53 2.66
CA SER A 168 -4.13 7.73 4.10
C SER A 168 -4.79 6.51 4.78
N ILE A 169 -4.83 6.49 6.11
CA ILE A 169 -5.78 5.65 6.84
C ILE A 169 -7.18 6.02 6.35
N ILE A 170 -7.96 5.02 5.91
CA ILE A 170 -9.31 5.24 5.36
C ILE A 170 -10.27 5.45 6.52
N GLN A 171 -10.91 6.62 6.56
CA GLN A 171 -11.90 6.93 7.57
C GLN A 171 -13.29 6.56 7.09
N ASP A 172 -14.00 5.72 7.84
CA ASP A 172 -15.41 5.44 7.61
C ASP A 172 -16.25 5.94 8.80
N GLY A 173 -17.53 6.13 8.56
CA GLY A 173 -18.46 6.54 9.60
C GLY A 173 -18.86 5.38 10.51
N SER A 174 -19.94 5.59 11.23
CA SER A 174 -20.51 4.66 12.21
C SER A 174 -22.03 4.61 12.10
N GLY A 175 -22.67 3.81 12.96
CA GLY A 175 -24.13 3.75 13.02
C GLY A 175 -24.74 2.83 11.97
N PHE A 176 -25.82 3.29 11.31
CA PHE A 176 -26.60 2.48 10.40
C PHE A 176 -27.07 3.27 9.18
N ILE A 177 -27.15 2.59 8.04
CA ILE A 177 -27.78 3.11 6.82
C ILE A 177 -28.97 2.24 6.42
N HIS A 178 -29.83 2.77 5.55
CA HIS A 178 -30.90 2.03 4.90
C HIS A 178 -30.55 1.86 3.44
N CYS A 179 -30.55 0.60 2.96
CA CYS A 179 -30.29 0.24 1.58
C CYS A 179 -31.31 -0.83 1.10
N GLN A 180 -31.14 -1.38 -0.09
CA GLN A 180 -32.03 -2.44 -0.61
C GLN A 180 -32.10 -3.68 0.31
N HIS A 181 -31.05 -3.96 1.07
CA HIS A 181 -30.99 -5.06 2.04
C HIS A 181 -31.58 -4.70 3.42
N GLY A 182 -32.24 -3.54 3.53
CA GLY A 182 -32.79 -3.03 4.79
C GLY A 182 -31.79 -2.17 5.57
N LYS A 183 -31.81 -2.27 6.90
CA LYS A 183 -30.96 -1.49 7.79
C LYS A 183 -29.64 -2.23 8.05
N LEU A 184 -28.53 -1.68 7.56
CA LEU A 184 -27.19 -2.23 7.71
C LEU A 184 -26.31 -1.36 8.61
N ALA A 185 -25.42 -1.99 9.38
CA ALA A 185 -24.41 -1.29 10.16
C ALA A 185 -23.29 -0.77 9.26
N VAL A 186 -22.67 0.34 9.63
CA VAL A 186 -21.49 0.92 8.98
C VAL A 186 -20.23 0.53 9.76
N PRO A 187 -19.17 0.04 9.09
CA PRO A 187 -19.03 -0.22 7.64
C PRO A 187 -20.00 -1.30 7.14
N VAL A 188 -20.53 -1.10 5.92
CA VAL A 188 -21.41 -2.12 5.34
C VAL A 188 -20.64 -3.44 5.08
N PRO A 189 -21.33 -4.61 5.08
CA PRO A 189 -20.67 -5.91 4.97
C PRO A 189 -19.72 -6.03 3.78
N ALA A 190 -20.11 -5.54 2.60
CA ALA A 190 -19.26 -5.58 1.41
C ALA A 190 -17.97 -4.79 1.58
N VAL A 191 -18.01 -3.58 2.18
CA VAL A 191 -16.82 -2.78 2.50
C VAL A 191 -15.91 -3.54 3.47
N SER A 192 -16.47 -4.11 4.52
CA SER A 192 -15.73 -4.89 5.51
C SER A 192 -14.99 -6.08 4.88
N GLU A 193 -15.64 -6.80 3.95
CA GLU A 193 -15.03 -7.94 3.26
C GLU A 193 -13.96 -7.52 2.24
N ILE A 194 -14.15 -6.39 1.53
CA ILE A 194 -13.14 -5.83 0.64
C ILE A 194 -11.88 -5.50 1.42
N PHE A 195 -12.01 -4.81 2.56
CA PHE A 195 -10.87 -4.42 3.37
C PHE A 195 -10.20 -5.61 4.08
N ALA A 196 -10.98 -6.59 4.55
CA ALA A 196 -10.44 -7.82 5.12
C ALA A 196 -9.60 -8.65 4.13
N ALA A 197 -9.86 -8.49 2.82
CA ALA A 197 -9.11 -9.14 1.74
C ALA A 197 -8.01 -8.23 1.13
N SER A 198 -7.58 -7.19 1.84
CA SER A 198 -6.57 -6.22 1.38
C SER A 198 -5.67 -5.77 2.53
N ASP A 199 -4.63 -5.00 2.22
CA ASP A 199 -3.75 -4.37 3.22
C ASP A 199 -4.29 -3.02 3.73
N ALA A 200 -5.55 -2.69 3.47
CA ALA A 200 -6.15 -1.42 3.82
C ALA A 200 -6.19 -1.20 5.35
N ILE A 201 -5.72 -0.04 5.77
CA ILE A 201 -5.82 0.39 7.17
C ILE A 201 -7.03 1.30 7.31
N THR A 202 -7.97 0.91 8.17
CA THR A 202 -9.24 1.62 8.34
C THR A 202 -9.41 2.15 9.76
N ARG A 203 -10.20 3.22 9.89
CA ARG A 203 -10.59 3.81 11.17
C ARG A 203 -12.04 4.27 11.10
N GLN A 204 -12.83 3.92 12.11
CA GLN A 204 -14.15 4.53 12.28
C GLN A 204 -14.05 5.91 12.97
N ILE A 205 -14.87 6.84 12.52
CA ILE A 205 -15.03 8.17 13.12
C ILE A 205 -16.49 8.36 13.56
N ASP A 206 -16.72 9.33 14.43
CA ASP A 206 -18.04 9.61 15.01
C ASP A 206 -18.92 10.44 14.05
N ILE A 207 -19.21 9.88 12.90
CA ILE A 207 -20.14 10.40 11.89
C ILE A 207 -21.16 9.31 11.60
N ASN A 208 -22.42 9.58 11.93
CA ASN A 208 -23.50 8.58 11.82
C ASN A 208 -23.99 8.43 10.37
N THR A 209 -23.14 7.96 9.48
CA THR A 209 -23.45 7.60 8.09
C THR A 209 -22.29 6.82 7.48
N GLU A 210 -22.53 6.15 6.36
CA GLU A 210 -21.49 5.58 5.50
C GLU A 210 -20.69 6.69 4.82
N LEU A 211 -19.36 6.62 4.90
CA LEU A 211 -18.41 7.48 4.20
C LEU A 211 -17.65 6.73 3.12
N VAL A 212 -17.57 5.41 3.25
CA VAL A 212 -16.90 4.53 2.30
C VAL A 212 -17.92 3.63 1.63
N THR A 213 -18.14 3.82 0.33
CA THR A 213 -19.01 2.95 -0.46
C THR A 213 -18.26 1.68 -0.92
N PRO A 214 -18.97 0.57 -1.24
CA PRO A 214 -18.32 -0.63 -1.80
C PRO A 214 -17.47 -0.34 -3.04
N THR A 215 -17.95 0.54 -3.93
CA THR A 215 -17.21 1.02 -5.10
C THR A 215 -15.91 1.72 -4.71
N GLY A 216 -15.98 2.68 -3.79
CA GLY A 216 -14.82 3.41 -3.30
C GLY A 216 -13.81 2.51 -2.58
N ALA A 217 -14.30 1.57 -1.74
CA ALA A 217 -13.47 0.59 -1.08
C ALA A 217 -12.70 -0.30 -2.07
N ALA A 218 -13.39 -0.81 -3.11
CA ALA A 218 -12.76 -1.65 -4.12
C ALA A 218 -11.71 -0.90 -4.95
N ILE A 219 -12.00 0.35 -5.31
CA ILE A 219 -11.06 1.22 -6.03
C ILE A 219 -9.80 1.41 -5.22
N ILE A 220 -9.90 1.88 -3.97
CA ILE A 220 -8.70 2.19 -3.18
C ILE A 220 -7.93 0.94 -2.75
N ALA A 221 -8.62 -0.17 -2.46
CA ALA A 221 -8.00 -1.44 -2.14
C ALA A 221 -7.25 -2.06 -3.33
N GLU A 222 -7.62 -1.72 -4.56
CA GLU A 222 -6.91 -2.18 -5.76
C GLU A 222 -5.75 -1.25 -6.13
N LEU A 223 -5.92 0.06 -5.94
CA LEU A 223 -4.94 1.05 -6.39
C LEU A 223 -3.80 1.24 -5.40
N ALA A 224 -4.08 1.32 -4.09
CA ALA A 224 -3.09 1.71 -3.11
C ALA A 224 -2.13 0.56 -2.78
N SER A 225 -0.84 0.83 -2.92
CA SER A 225 0.25 -0.08 -2.55
C SER A 225 0.70 0.09 -1.09
N SER A 226 0.29 1.18 -0.42
CA SER A 226 0.58 1.44 1.00
C SER A 226 -0.44 2.39 1.61
N TYR A 227 -0.62 2.28 2.94
CA TYR A 227 -1.56 3.07 3.72
C TYR A 227 -0.86 3.75 4.89
N GLY A 228 -1.21 5.00 5.19
CA GLY A 228 -0.66 5.76 6.31
C GLY A 228 -0.45 7.23 6.00
N ASN A 229 0.60 7.81 6.56
CA ASN A 229 0.92 9.22 6.33
C ASN A 229 1.36 9.45 4.88
N MET A 230 1.08 10.66 4.38
CA MET A 230 1.58 11.09 3.08
C MET A 230 3.10 10.99 3.06
N PRO A 231 3.70 10.30 2.08
CA PRO A 231 5.15 10.24 1.95
C PRO A 231 5.73 11.62 1.64
N GLU A 232 7.03 11.79 1.87
CA GLU A 232 7.74 13.01 1.49
C GLU A 232 7.71 13.16 -0.04
N MET A 233 6.92 14.10 -0.53
CA MET A 233 6.72 14.33 -1.95
C MET A 233 6.62 15.81 -2.27
N ASN A 234 7.11 16.21 -3.44
CA ASN A 234 6.84 17.52 -3.98
C ASN A 234 5.47 17.51 -4.66
N VAL A 235 4.46 18.06 -3.98
CA VAL A 235 3.09 18.13 -4.50
C VAL A 235 3.04 19.11 -5.66
N GLN A 236 2.62 18.62 -6.81
CA GLN A 236 2.51 19.41 -8.05
C GLN A 236 1.07 19.85 -8.32
N LYS A 237 0.09 18.99 -8.01
CA LYS A 237 -1.33 19.24 -8.19
C LYS A 237 -2.14 18.62 -7.07
N ILE A 238 -3.27 19.25 -6.76
CA ILE A 238 -4.26 18.76 -5.79
C ILE A 238 -5.61 18.75 -6.48
N GLY A 239 -6.34 17.64 -6.34
CA GLY A 239 -7.71 17.51 -6.81
C GLY A 239 -8.66 17.21 -5.65
N TRP A 240 -9.83 17.81 -5.68
CA TRP A 240 -10.90 17.64 -4.70
C TRP A 240 -12.15 17.07 -5.37
N GLY A 241 -12.59 15.91 -4.88
CA GLY A 241 -13.85 15.28 -5.29
C GLY A 241 -14.90 15.39 -4.18
N ALA A 242 -16.03 16.00 -4.50
CA ALA A 242 -17.10 16.25 -3.54
C ALA A 242 -18.11 15.10 -3.54
N GLY A 243 -18.47 14.63 -2.34
CA GLY A 243 -19.57 13.71 -2.14
C GLY A 243 -20.92 14.41 -2.05
N THR A 244 -22.01 13.65 -2.06
CA THR A 244 -23.39 14.15 -2.05
C THR A 244 -23.81 14.70 -0.69
N LYS A 245 -23.32 14.12 0.41
CA LYS A 245 -23.79 14.42 1.78
C LYS A 245 -23.24 15.73 2.31
N ASP A 246 -24.03 16.44 3.11
CA ASP A 246 -23.58 17.56 3.92
C ASP A 246 -23.38 17.10 5.36
N LEU A 247 -22.14 17.19 5.82
CA LEU A 247 -21.69 16.65 7.10
C LEU A 247 -21.01 17.73 7.95
N GLU A 248 -20.74 17.41 9.21
CA GLU A 248 -19.97 18.29 10.11
C GLU A 248 -18.52 18.48 9.62
N ILE A 249 -17.96 17.47 8.96
CA ILE A 249 -16.68 17.51 8.28
C ILE A 249 -16.87 17.69 6.76
N PRO A 250 -15.88 18.24 6.05
CA PRO A 250 -15.97 18.35 4.58
C PRO A 250 -16.11 16.97 3.92
N ASN A 251 -17.26 16.67 3.32
CA ASN A 251 -17.44 15.43 2.55
C ASN A 251 -16.70 15.54 1.22
N LEU A 252 -15.39 15.39 1.29
CA LEU A 252 -14.45 15.55 0.19
C LEU A 252 -13.39 14.44 0.21
N LEU A 253 -13.04 13.96 -0.97
CA LEU A 253 -11.83 13.19 -1.20
C LEU A 253 -10.76 14.13 -1.76
N LYS A 254 -9.57 14.15 -1.15
CA LYS A 254 -8.42 14.88 -1.66
C LYS A 254 -7.44 13.92 -2.31
N VAL A 255 -7.02 14.24 -3.54
CA VAL A 255 -5.96 13.50 -4.23
C VAL A 255 -4.81 14.45 -4.54
N SER A 256 -3.60 14.08 -4.13
CA SER A 256 -2.39 14.85 -4.41
C SER A 256 -1.54 14.10 -5.44
N LEU A 257 -1.20 14.78 -6.53
CA LEU A 257 -0.25 14.30 -7.53
C LEU A 257 1.08 15.02 -7.35
N GLY A 258 2.16 14.27 -7.32
CA GLY A 258 3.49 14.86 -7.17
C GLY A 258 4.61 13.89 -7.52
N GLU A 259 5.81 14.27 -7.13
CA GLU A 259 7.02 13.45 -7.27
C GLU A 259 7.57 13.14 -5.88
N ILE A 260 8.01 11.90 -5.67
CA ILE A 260 8.71 11.53 -4.44
C ILE A 260 10.01 12.32 -4.37
N VAL A 261 10.18 13.04 -3.28
CA VAL A 261 11.41 13.75 -2.99
C VAL A 261 12.36 12.76 -2.31
N ASN A 262 13.36 12.31 -3.04
CA ASN A 262 14.46 11.55 -2.47
C ASN A 262 15.36 12.52 -1.67
N VAL A 263 14.90 12.95 -0.50
CA VAL A 263 15.73 13.66 0.46
C VAL A 263 16.71 12.65 1.03
N ASP A 264 17.95 12.71 0.62
CA ASP A 264 19.09 11.90 1.11
C ASP A 264 19.07 10.38 0.75
N GLY A 265 18.46 9.98 -0.38
CA GLY A 265 18.49 8.56 -0.79
C GLY A 265 17.68 7.63 0.13
N ARG A 266 16.75 8.16 0.93
CA ARG A 266 16.00 7.41 1.96
C ARG A 266 14.85 6.55 1.42
N PHE A 267 14.51 6.67 0.14
CA PHE A 267 13.58 5.76 -0.53
C PHE A 267 14.33 4.85 -1.49
N GLN A 268 15.31 4.13 -0.95
CA GLN A 268 15.71 2.87 -1.55
C GLN A 268 14.85 1.80 -0.92
N ASP A 269 14.23 1.00 -1.76
CA ASP A 269 13.42 -0.18 -1.53
C ASP A 269 13.00 -0.47 -0.08
N LYS A 270 11.75 -0.89 0.11
CA LYS A 270 11.25 -1.48 1.37
C LYS A 270 12.19 -2.54 1.99
N ASP A 271 13.22 -2.92 1.23
CA ASP A 271 14.12 -4.03 1.55
C ASP A 271 15.32 -3.66 2.43
N ASP A 272 15.48 -2.39 2.80
CA ASP A 272 16.65 -1.98 3.60
C ASP A 272 16.30 -1.31 4.95
N GLN A 273 15.19 -1.72 5.53
CA GLN A 273 14.88 -1.44 6.92
C GLN A 273 15.40 -2.58 7.80
N VAL A 274 16.04 -2.20 8.89
CA VAL A 274 16.49 -3.15 9.91
C VAL A 274 15.85 -2.83 11.24
N LEU A 275 15.61 -3.87 12.01
CA LEU A 275 15.19 -3.76 13.39
C LEU A 275 16.40 -3.87 14.30
N VAL A 276 16.57 -2.90 15.18
CA VAL A 276 17.60 -2.89 16.23
C VAL A 276 16.95 -3.27 17.55
N LEU A 277 17.38 -4.39 18.13
CA LEU A 277 16.95 -4.89 19.43
C LEU A 277 18.06 -4.67 20.44
N GLU A 278 17.76 -4.05 21.58
CA GLU A 278 18.74 -3.79 22.62
C GLU A 278 18.24 -4.23 23.99
N THR A 279 19.14 -4.87 24.75
CA THR A 279 18.91 -5.16 26.16
C THR A 279 20.17 -4.96 26.98
N ASN A 280 20.03 -4.70 28.29
CA ASN A 280 21.15 -4.53 29.21
C ASN A 280 21.20 -5.73 30.16
N LEU A 281 22.40 -6.31 30.32
CA LEU A 281 22.64 -7.55 31.03
C LEU A 281 23.74 -7.32 32.09
N ASP A 282 23.38 -7.38 33.38
CA ASP A 282 24.34 -7.19 34.52
C ASP A 282 24.63 -8.48 35.27
N ASP A 283 24.06 -9.60 34.83
CA ASP A 283 24.15 -10.90 35.48
C ASP A 283 24.43 -12.08 34.50
N CYS A 284 24.83 -11.79 33.25
CA CYS A 284 25.25 -12.80 32.27
C CYS A 284 26.76 -12.93 32.20
N THR A 285 27.25 -14.17 32.15
CA THR A 285 28.67 -14.44 31.94
C THR A 285 29.08 -14.26 30.49
N GLY A 286 30.38 -14.04 30.20
CA GLY A 286 30.85 -13.93 28.83
C GLY A 286 30.61 -15.19 27.99
N GLU A 287 30.62 -16.38 28.62
CA GLU A 287 30.31 -17.66 27.94
C GLU A 287 28.85 -17.69 27.43
N PHE A 288 27.89 -17.27 28.26
CA PHE A 288 26.50 -17.19 27.84
C PHE A 288 26.32 -16.15 26.72
N LEU A 289 27.01 -14.99 26.83
CA LEU A 289 26.94 -13.95 25.79
C LEU A 289 27.52 -14.45 24.45
N GLY A 290 28.63 -15.20 24.47
CA GLY A 290 29.20 -15.83 23.26
C GLY A 290 28.23 -16.82 22.63
N TYR A 291 27.63 -17.70 23.43
CA TYR A 291 26.65 -18.67 22.96
C TYR A 291 25.40 -18.00 22.34
N VAL A 292 24.89 -16.99 23.00
CA VAL A 292 23.70 -16.25 22.47
C VAL A 292 24.02 -15.57 21.14
N MET A 293 25.22 -14.98 21.01
CA MET A 293 25.69 -14.39 19.76
C MET A 293 25.66 -15.39 18.60
N GLU A 294 26.22 -16.60 18.81
CA GLU A 294 26.18 -17.66 17.80
C GLU A 294 24.76 -18.05 17.42
N ARG A 295 23.89 -18.26 18.41
CA ARG A 295 22.47 -18.61 18.17
C ARG A 295 21.71 -17.52 17.40
N LEU A 296 21.98 -16.25 17.69
CA LEU A 296 21.35 -15.14 16.99
C LEU A 296 21.76 -15.09 15.51
N PHE A 297 23.05 -15.29 15.20
CA PHE A 297 23.50 -15.37 13.81
C PHE A 297 22.90 -16.57 13.06
N GLU A 298 22.78 -17.73 13.71
CA GLU A 298 22.14 -18.92 13.11
C GLU A 298 20.67 -18.68 12.78
N GLN A 299 19.97 -17.77 13.50
CA GLN A 299 18.57 -17.45 13.27
C GLN A 299 18.36 -16.19 12.42
N GLY A 300 19.41 -15.68 11.78
CA GLY A 300 19.31 -14.62 10.76
C GLY A 300 19.59 -13.22 11.28
N ALA A 301 20.19 -13.07 12.46
CA ALA A 301 20.72 -11.76 12.86
C ALA A 301 21.75 -11.28 11.83
N LEU A 302 21.61 -10.05 11.39
CA LEU A 302 22.53 -9.40 10.45
C LEU A 302 23.82 -8.97 11.15
N ASP A 303 23.69 -8.58 12.41
CA ASP A 303 24.81 -8.22 13.27
C ASP A 303 24.44 -8.39 14.75
N VAL A 304 25.43 -8.73 15.59
CA VAL A 304 25.27 -8.84 17.04
C VAL A 304 26.57 -8.35 17.70
N PHE A 305 26.45 -7.41 18.64
CA PHE A 305 27.58 -6.91 19.35
C PHE A 305 27.25 -6.50 20.78
N PHE A 306 28.30 -6.41 21.62
CA PHE A 306 28.20 -6.03 23.02
C PHE A 306 28.95 -4.73 23.28
N THR A 307 28.26 -3.81 24.00
CA THR A 307 28.87 -2.57 24.49
C THR A 307 29.00 -2.65 26.00
N PRO A 308 30.19 -2.50 26.59
CA PRO A 308 30.36 -2.40 28.04
C PRO A 308 29.64 -1.16 28.57
N ILE A 309 28.88 -1.34 29.66
CA ILE A 309 28.15 -0.26 30.34
C ILE A 309 28.20 -0.42 31.84
N TYR A 310 27.85 0.64 32.57
CA TYR A 310 27.58 0.57 34.00
C TYR A 310 26.10 0.79 34.26
N MET A 311 25.49 -0.10 35.01
CA MET A 311 24.06 -0.01 35.39
C MET A 311 23.89 0.57 36.80
N LYS A 312 22.63 0.72 37.24
CA LYS A 312 22.29 1.14 38.62
C LYS A 312 23.07 0.31 39.64
N LYS A 313 23.37 0.90 40.78
CA LYS A 313 24.24 0.31 41.84
C LYS A 313 25.68 0.07 41.39
N ASN A 314 26.14 0.80 40.38
CA ASN A 314 27.49 0.76 39.83
C ASN A 314 27.93 -0.64 39.37
N ARG A 315 27.02 -1.45 38.80
CA ARG A 315 27.31 -2.79 38.33
C ARG A 315 27.88 -2.77 36.90
N PRO A 316 29.05 -3.35 36.67
CA PRO A 316 29.53 -3.62 35.32
C PRO A 316 28.55 -4.51 34.59
N ALA A 317 28.26 -4.17 33.32
CA ALA A 317 27.21 -4.83 32.53
C ALA A 317 27.52 -4.73 31.03
N TYR A 318 26.76 -5.42 30.22
CA TYR A 318 26.81 -5.32 28.78
C TYR A 318 25.46 -4.89 28.21
N ARG A 319 25.49 -3.96 27.28
CA ARG A 319 24.37 -3.76 26.39
C ARG A 319 24.55 -4.66 25.18
N MET A 320 23.69 -5.64 25.01
CA MET A 320 23.60 -6.45 23.82
C MET A 320 22.75 -5.73 22.79
N THR A 321 23.25 -5.62 21.57
CA THR A 321 22.53 -5.11 20.40
C THR A 321 22.50 -6.19 19.34
N ALA A 322 21.32 -6.54 18.85
CA ALA A 322 21.10 -7.43 17.72
C ALA A 322 20.37 -6.65 16.62
N ILE A 323 20.81 -6.83 15.37
CA ILE A 323 20.22 -6.22 14.18
C ILE A 323 19.68 -7.34 13.28
N CYS A 324 18.42 -7.24 12.86
CA CYS A 324 17.80 -8.21 11.96
C CYS A 324 16.86 -7.54 10.96
N VAL A 325 16.40 -8.28 9.97
CA VAL A 325 15.26 -7.84 9.14
C VAL A 325 13.98 -7.87 9.98
N PRO A 326 12.99 -6.99 9.72
CA PRO A 326 11.76 -6.92 10.51
C PRO A 326 11.00 -8.26 10.60
N GLU A 327 11.06 -9.08 9.56
CA GLU A 327 10.39 -10.37 9.45
C GLU A 327 10.93 -11.40 10.47
N ASP A 328 12.20 -11.31 10.83
CA ASP A 328 12.86 -12.24 11.77
C ASP A 328 12.76 -11.78 13.24
N MET A 329 12.12 -10.64 13.51
CA MET A 329 12.00 -10.03 14.84
C MET A 329 11.61 -11.05 15.92
N LYS A 330 10.55 -11.82 15.70
CA LYS A 330 10.02 -12.76 16.71
C LYS A 330 11.02 -13.86 17.05
N LYS A 331 11.71 -14.41 16.06
CA LYS A 331 12.72 -15.46 16.24
C LYS A 331 13.90 -14.93 17.05
N ILE A 332 14.35 -13.71 16.73
CA ILE A 332 15.47 -13.06 17.43
C ILE A 332 15.07 -12.74 18.88
N GLU A 333 13.87 -12.25 19.13
CA GLU A 333 13.35 -12.01 20.49
C GLU A 333 13.31 -13.30 21.33
N GLU A 334 12.78 -14.38 20.76
CA GLU A 334 12.68 -15.67 21.44
C GLU A 334 14.07 -16.18 21.87
N ILE A 335 15.09 -16.06 21.02
CA ILE A 335 16.45 -16.45 21.36
C ILE A 335 17.01 -15.56 22.49
N ILE A 336 16.80 -14.26 22.43
CA ILE A 336 17.25 -13.33 23.48
C ILE A 336 16.62 -13.70 24.83
N PHE A 337 15.32 -13.88 24.89
CA PHE A 337 14.61 -14.22 26.13
C PHE A 337 14.95 -15.64 26.64
N LEU A 338 15.16 -16.60 25.75
CA LEU A 338 15.46 -17.97 26.14
C LEU A 338 16.87 -18.14 26.68
N HIS A 339 17.84 -17.41 26.14
CA HIS A 339 19.26 -17.63 26.41
C HIS A 339 19.95 -16.50 27.17
N THR A 340 19.20 -15.50 27.64
CA THR A 340 19.71 -14.45 28.53
C THR A 340 18.83 -14.32 29.77
N THR A 341 19.31 -13.52 30.74
CA THR A 341 18.55 -13.22 31.97
C THR A 341 17.62 -12.01 31.78
N THR A 342 17.56 -11.42 30.57
CA THR A 342 16.74 -10.23 30.37
C THR A 342 15.25 -10.53 30.46
N ILE A 343 14.51 -9.59 31.05
CA ILE A 343 13.04 -9.61 31.11
C ILE A 343 12.37 -8.60 30.17
N GLY A 344 13.18 -7.88 29.38
CA GLY A 344 12.68 -6.89 28.44
C GLY A 344 13.75 -6.32 27.53
N LEU A 345 13.36 -5.87 26.37
CA LEU A 345 14.23 -5.27 25.38
C LEU A 345 13.60 -4.03 24.73
N ARG A 346 14.43 -3.17 24.16
CA ARG A 346 14.03 -2.02 23.36
C ARG A 346 14.10 -2.37 21.90
N LYS A 347 13.18 -1.85 21.10
CA LYS A 347 13.12 -2.07 19.65
C LYS A 347 13.07 -0.74 18.92
N ARG A 348 13.85 -0.61 17.87
CA ARG A 348 13.79 0.53 16.94
C ARG A 348 13.87 0.03 15.52
N LEU A 349 12.97 0.51 14.68
CA LEU A 349 13.04 0.34 13.23
C LEU A 349 13.93 1.44 12.67
N GLU A 350 14.98 1.06 11.97
CA GLU A 350 15.95 1.99 11.40
C GLU A 350 16.12 1.73 9.90
N SER A 351 16.25 2.82 9.14
CA SER A 351 16.65 2.73 7.74
C SER A 351 18.18 2.69 7.66
N ARG A 352 18.71 1.83 6.81
CA ARG A 352 20.14 1.80 6.52
C ARG A 352 20.40 1.98 5.02
N THR A 353 21.56 2.52 4.68
CA THR A 353 22.04 2.56 3.31
C THR A 353 23.11 1.48 3.14
N VAL A 354 22.92 0.61 2.15
CA VAL A 354 23.88 -0.44 1.80
C VAL A 354 24.36 -0.20 0.37
N LEU A 355 25.68 -0.19 0.17
CA LEU A 355 26.24 -0.09 -1.18
C LEU A 355 25.94 -1.38 -1.96
N PRO A 356 25.63 -1.29 -3.27
CA PRO A 356 25.49 -2.45 -4.14
C PRO A 356 26.72 -3.34 -4.05
N ARG A 357 26.52 -4.64 -3.85
CA ARG A 357 27.59 -5.61 -3.69
C ARG A 357 27.26 -6.92 -4.40
N ALA A 358 28.29 -7.52 -4.98
CA ALA A 358 28.23 -8.85 -5.57
C ALA A 358 29.28 -9.75 -4.92
N LYS A 359 29.00 -11.06 -4.84
CA LYS A 359 29.99 -12.06 -4.50
C LYS A 359 30.64 -12.54 -5.79
N GLU A 360 31.96 -12.53 -5.81
CA GLU A 360 32.77 -13.01 -6.94
C GLU A 360 33.84 -13.93 -6.43
N VAL A 361 34.35 -14.81 -7.30
CA VAL A 361 35.55 -15.64 -7.02
C VAL A 361 36.66 -15.15 -7.92
N ILE A 362 37.75 -14.74 -7.34
CA ILE A 362 38.90 -14.26 -8.10
C ILE A 362 40.08 -15.25 -7.96
N PRO A 363 40.84 -15.48 -9.04
CA PRO A 363 42.08 -16.24 -8.95
C PRO A 363 43.17 -15.42 -8.27
N THR A 364 43.88 -16.05 -7.32
CA THR A 364 45.07 -15.46 -6.68
C THR A 364 46.25 -16.40 -6.82
N ARG A 365 47.45 -15.93 -6.52
CA ARG A 365 48.66 -16.80 -6.48
C ARG A 365 48.57 -17.95 -5.46
N TYR A 366 47.63 -17.87 -4.52
CA TYR A 366 47.40 -18.89 -3.49
C TYR A 366 46.23 -19.82 -3.81
N GLY A 367 45.41 -19.51 -4.83
CA GLY A 367 44.22 -20.24 -5.23
C GLY A 367 43.01 -19.31 -5.41
N GLU A 368 41.83 -19.91 -5.57
CA GLU A 368 40.58 -19.18 -5.70
C GLU A 368 40.14 -18.56 -4.36
N LEU A 369 39.78 -17.29 -4.41
CA LEU A 369 39.33 -16.52 -3.25
C LEU A 369 37.98 -15.88 -3.49
N GLU A 370 37.03 -16.16 -2.60
CA GLU A 370 35.76 -15.46 -2.61
C GLU A 370 35.94 -14.02 -2.11
N VAL A 371 35.39 -13.08 -2.84
CA VAL A 371 35.46 -11.65 -2.55
C VAL A 371 34.08 -11.00 -2.63
N LYS A 372 33.91 -9.91 -1.91
CA LYS A 372 32.80 -8.96 -2.07
C LYS A 372 33.26 -7.80 -2.93
N LYS A 373 32.67 -7.65 -4.09
CA LYS A 373 32.82 -6.49 -4.96
C LYS A 373 31.75 -5.47 -4.62
N VAL A 374 32.14 -4.27 -4.21
CA VAL A 374 31.27 -3.19 -3.76
C VAL A 374 31.41 -2.01 -4.71
N THR A 375 30.27 -1.46 -5.16
CA THR A 375 30.27 -0.29 -6.04
C THR A 375 29.94 0.96 -5.24
N ALA A 376 30.86 1.94 -5.20
CA ALA A 376 30.70 3.22 -4.53
C ALA A 376 30.76 4.38 -5.56
N GLY A 377 29.62 4.71 -6.14
CA GLY A 377 29.58 5.67 -7.24
C GLY A 377 30.23 5.12 -8.50
N ALA A 378 31.35 5.72 -8.93
CA ALA A 378 32.15 5.27 -10.07
C ALA A 378 33.32 4.35 -9.67
N GLU A 379 33.52 4.12 -8.38
CA GLU A 379 34.63 3.34 -7.85
C GLU A 379 34.18 1.94 -7.46
N GLU A 380 34.94 0.93 -7.89
CA GLU A 380 34.75 -0.45 -7.47
C GLU A 380 35.79 -0.81 -6.41
N ARG A 381 35.36 -1.48 -5.33
CA ARG A 381 36.22 -1.93 -4.24
C ARG A 381 36.01 -3.41 -4.02
N ILE A 382 37.12 -4.14 -3.81
CA ILE A 382 37.13 -5.59 -3.59
C ILE A 382 37.55 -5.88 -2.16
N TYR A 383 36.74 -6.66 -1.46
CA TYR A 383 37.02 -7.11 -0.09
C TYR A 383 37.02 -8.63 -0.02
N PRO A 384 38.05 -9.27 0.54
CA PRO A 384 38.08 -10.72 0.71
C PRO A 384 37.01 -11.19 1.70
N GLU A 385 36.36 -12.30 1.40
CA GLU A 385 35.52 -12.99 2.36
C GLU A 385 36.40 -13.68 3.40
N TYR A 386 36.14 -13.38 4.67
CA TYR A 386 37.01 -13.83 5.78
C TYR A 386 37.19 -15.36 5.83
N GLU A 387 36.07 -16.12 5.76
CA GLU A 387 36.15 -17.58 5.85
C GLU A 387 36.89 -18.21 4.66
N SER A 388 36.72 -17.65 3.46
CA SER A 388 37.43 -18.07 2.26
C SER A 388 38.91 -17.76 2.38
N ALA A 389 39.29 -16.54 2.83
CA ALA A 389 40.66 -16.12 3.04
C ALA A 389 41.36 -16.94 4.15
N LYS A 390 40.68 -17.19 5.28
CA LYS A 390 41.16 -18.03 6.38
C LYS A 390 41.41 -19.47 5.92
N LYS A 391 40.47 -20.05 5.20
CA LYS A 391 40.61 -21.41 4.65
C LYS A 391 41.83 -21.50 3.72
N LEU A 392 41.99 -20.53 2.82
CA LEU A 392 43.11 -20.48 1.88
C LEU A 392 44.46 -20.30 2.61
N ALA A 393 44.52 -19.40 3.60
CA ALA A 393 45.71 -19.20 4.43
C ALA A 393 46.13 -20.48 5.15
N MET A 394 45.18 -21.22 5.74
CA MET A 394 45.44 -22.50 6.40
C MET A 394 45.91 -23.58 5.43
N GLN A 395 45.31 -23.67 4.24
CA GLN A 395 45.69 -24.65 3.21
C GLN A 395 47.09 -24.40 2.65
N GLN A 396 47.46 -23.13 2.51
CA GLN A 396 48.77 -22.74 1.93
C GLN A 396 49.86 -22.55 2.99
N GLY A 397 49.49 -22.59 4.29
CA GLY A 397 50.46 -22.42 5.38
C GLY A 397 51.04 -21.00 5.44
N VAL A 398 50.33 -19.99 4.99
CA VAL A 398 50.76 -18.59 4.94
C VAL A 398 49.97 -17.73 5.92
N PRO A 399 50.52 -16.59 6.39
CA PRO A 399 49.79 -15.66 7.22
C PRO A 399 48.56 -15.10 6.48
N LEU A 400 47.44 -14.96 7.20
CA LEU A 400 46.18 -14.42 6.64
C LEU A 400 46.37 -13.06 5.94
N LYS A 401 47.25 -12.19 6.46
CA LYS A 401 47.55 -10.88 5.87
C LYS A 401 48.10 -10.97 4.44
N GLU A 402 48.81 -12.05 4.11
CA GLU A 402 49.33 -12.25 2.75
C GLU A 402 48.26 -12.57 1.75
N ILE A 403 47.20 -13.30 2.18
CA ILE A 403 46.01 -13.52 1.35
C ILE A 403 45.27 -12.19 1.10
N TYR A 404 45.18 -11.32 2.10
CA TYR A 404 44.55 -10.00 1.94
C TYR A 404 45.36 -9.08 1.03
N GLN A 405 46.69 -9.14 1.08
CA GLN A 405 47.58 -8.32 0.26
C GLN A 405 47.58 -8.73 -1.22
N CYS A 406 47.44 -10.03 -1.52
CA CYS A 406 47.49 -10.50 -2.90
C CYS A 406 46.35 -9.98 -3.80
N ILE A 407 45.28 -9.43 -3.21
CA ILE A 407 44.17 -8.81 -3.98
C ILE A 407 44.64 -7.50 -4.62
N TYR A 408 45.47 -6.72 -3.94
CA TYR A 408 46.01 -5.44 -4.44
C TYR A 408 47.16 -5.58 -5.42
N GLU A 409 47.69 -6.81 -5.55
CA GLU A 409 48.76 -7.12 -6.51
C GLU A 409 48.23 -7.67 -7.83
N ALA A 410 46.90 -7.91 -7.92
CA ALA A 410 46.23 -8.48 -9.09
C ALA A 410 45.63 -7.42 -10.06
N GLU A 411 45.84 -6.11 -9.75
CA GLU A 411 45.63 -5.00 -10.64
C GLU A 411 46.95 -4.68 -11.39
#